data_626f6f0e2c61dce3273a106666400ac7
#
_entry.id   626f6f0e2c61dce3273a106666400ac7
#
_cell.length_a   1.000
_cell.length_b   1.000
_cell.length_c   1.000
_cell.angle_alpha   90.00
_cell.angle_beta   90.00
_cell.angle_gamma   90.00
#
_symmetry.space_group_name_H-M   'P 1'
#
loop_
_entity.id
_entity.type
_entity.pdbx_description
1 polymer ?
#
loop_
_entity_poly.entity_id
_entity_poly.type
_entity_poly.pdbx_seq_one_letter_code
_entity_poly.pdbx_strand_id
1 'polypeptide(L)'
;MNKIGQIEIIVKGFKGNVEVTPDNYDIKDIVDILQNVEDLLFPNNKKERPIISYDIEKGSVKHIIKTSMQAILGFNAILFQVQNDNSIDFLEIQTAKAFEFFQESAQKQNFEFTISTSIQNTSQIVINKDTKLHRSEEIWADAEFYFYGVIIDAGGKLKANIHLDTKEYGLLKIDASKEVLAEYESNPLYKSFGVRVLGKQNIKTGELDKSELKLVDIIDYNPLYK
;
A
#
# COMPACT_ATOMS: atom_id res chain seq x y z
N MET A 1 -28.87 -0.45 3.56
CA MET A 1 -28.10 -1.36 2.70
C MET A 1 -26.94 -0.58 2.12
N ASN A 2 -25.70 -0.93 2.43
CA ASN A 2 -24.54 -0.32 1.79
C ASN A 2 -24.54 -0.75 0.30
N LYS A 3 -24.62 0.23 -0.60
CA LYS A 3 -24.51 -0.06 -2.04
C LYS A 3 -23.12 -0.62 -2.34
N ILE A 4 -23.06 -1.67 -3.15
CA ILE A 4 -21.84 -2.30 -3.63
C ILE A 4 -21.50 -1.68 -4.99
N GLY A 5 -20.23 -1.34 -5.16
CA GLY A 5 -19.65 -0.96 -6.44
C GLY A 5 -18.54 -1.94 -6.82
N GLN A 6 -17.97 -1.77 -7.99
CA GLN A 6 -16.90 -2.65 -8.48
C GLN A 6 -15.82 -1.89 -9.25
N ILE A 7 -14.61 -2.45 -9.22
CA ILE A 7 -13.52 -2.16 -10.15
C ILE A 7 -13.46 -3.31 -11.14
N GLU A 8 -13.23 -2.99 -12.39
CA GLU A 8 -12.94 -3.93 -13.46
C GLU A 8 -11.53 -3.70 -13.96
N ILE A 9 -10.73 -4.76 -14.01
CA ILE A 9 -9.39 -4.74 -14.59
C ILE A 9 -9.35 -5.79 -15.68
N ILE A 10 -9.22 -5.35 -16.93
CA ILE A 10 -9.10 -6.22 -18.08
C ILE A 10 -7.64 -6.29 -18.47
N VAL A 11 -7.11 -7.50 -18.57
CA VAL A 11 -5.74 -7.77 -19.04
C VAL A 11 -5.79 -8.36 -20.43
N LYS A 12 -5.07 -7.73 -21.36
CA LYS A 12 -4.85 -8.22 -22.72
C LYS A 12 -3.36 -8.36 -22.99
N GLY A 13 -3.00 -9.29 -23.83
CA GLY A 13 -1.59 -9.48 -24.23
C GLY A 13 -1.31 -10.93 -24.63
N PHE A 14 -0.02 -11.23 -24.75
CA PHE A 14 0.44 -12.54 -25.18
C PHE A 14 1.57 -13.03 -24.28
N LYS A 15 1.57 -14.31 -23.92
CA LYS A 15 2.73 -15.02 -23.37
C LYS A 15 3.35 -15.83 -24.50
N GLY A 16 4.46 -15.32 -25.06
CA GLY A 16 4.99 -15.85 -26.33
C GLY A 16 4.01 -15.58 -27.49
N ASN A 17 3.53 -16.66 -28.13
CA ASN A 17 2.57 -16.58 -29.23
C ASN A 17 1.11 -16.91 -28.80
N VAL A 18 0.86 -17.10 -27.51
CA VAL A 18 -0.46 -17.49 -27.00
C VAL A 18 -1.12 -16.29 -26.33
N GLU A 19 -2.33 -15.96 -26.77
CA GLU A 19 -3.13 -14.92 -26.13
C GLU A 19 -3.44 -15.29 -24.68
N VAL A 20 -3.38 -14.29 -23.79
CA VAL A 20 -3.66 -14.45 -22.38
C VAL A 20 -5.18 -14.61 -22.16
N THR A 21 -5.56 -15.72 -21.53
CA THR A 21 -6.93 -16.08 -21.18
C THR A 21 -6.98 -16.52 -19.72
N PRO A 22 -8.16 -16.60 -19.07
CA PRO A 22 -8.27 -17.10 -17.70
C PRO A 22 -7.68 -18.49 -17.48
N ASP A 23 -7.66 -19.33 -18.53
CA ASP A 23 -7.16 -20.71 -18.44
C ASP A 23 -5.62 -20.81 -18.44
N ASN A 24 -4.92 -19.76 -18.89
CA ASN A 24 -3.45 -19.70 -18.95
C ASN A 24 -2.83 -18.54 -18.17
N TYR A 25 -3.64 -17.77 -17.44
CA TYR A 25 -3.17 -16.66 -16.62
C TYR A 25 -2.60 -17.18 -15.31
N ASP A 26 -1.40 -16.74 -14.96
CA ASP A 26 -0.68 -17.26 -13.79
C ASP A 26 -1.33 -16.78 -12.48
N ILE A 27 -1.46 -17.70 -11.53
CA ILE A 27 -2.02 -17.39 -10.21
C ILE A 27 -1.22 -16.31 -9.48
N LYS A 28 0.09 -16.24 -9.72
CA LYS A 28 0.95 -15.20 -9.15
C LYS A 28 0.55 -13.83 -9.68
N ASP A 29 0.32 -13.68 -10.99
CA ASP A 29 -0.14 -12.44 -11.59
C ASP A 29 -1.50 -12.00 -11.00
N ILE A 30 -2.39 -12.96 -10.70
CA ILE A 30 -3.68 -12.69 -10.03
C ILE A 30 -3.45 -12.15 -8.62
N VAL A 31 -2.59 -12.80 -7.84
CA VAL A 31 -2.28 -12.38 -6.45
C VAL A 31 -1.66 -10.99 -6.44
N ASP A 32 -0.73 -10.73 -7.33
CA ASP A 32 -0.06 -9.44 -7.45
C ASP A 32 -1.07 -8.32 -7.81
N ILE A 33 -1.99 -8.57 -8.75
CA ILE A 33 -3.09 -7.63 -9.07
C ILE A 33 -3.97 -7.37 -7.85
N LEU A 34 -4.40 -8.42 -7.15
CA LEU A 34 -5.33 -8.27 -6.03
C LEU A 34 -4.70 -7.49 -4.86
N GLN A 35 -3.40 -7.69 -4.58
CA GLN A 35 -2.67 -6.93 -3.58
C GLN A 35 -2.60 -5.45 -3.95
N ASN A 36 -2.28 -5.15 -5.21
CA ASN A 36 -2.22 -3.78 -5.69
C ASN A 36 -3.59 -3.10 -5.73
N VAL A 37 -4.67 -3.83 -6.01
CA VAL A 37 -6.04 -3.29 -5.91
C VAL A 37 -6.40 -2.93 -4.46
N GLU A 38 -5.95 -3.72 -3.48
CA GLU A 38 -6.13 -3.35 -2.08
C GLU A 38 -5.43 -2.03 -1.75
N ASP A 39 -4.21 -1.83 -2.25
CA ASP A 39 -3.45 -0.59 -2.07
C ASP A 39 -4.04 0.62 -2.82
N LEU A 40 -4.68 0.38 -3.97
CA LEU A 40 -5.44 1.41 -4.69
C LEU A 40 -6.66 1.91 -3.89
N LEU A 41 -7.33 1.01 -3.17
CA LEU A 41 -8.60 1.30 -2.48
C LEU A 41 -8.42 1.72 -1.03
N PHE A 42 -7.44 1.13 -0.33
CA PHE A 42 -7.28 1.24 1.13
C PHE A 42 -5.80 1.33 1.51
N PRO A 43 -5.06 2.36 1.06
CA PRO A 43 -3.62 2.45 1.25
C PRO A 43 -3.21 2.50 2.73
N ASN A 44 -4.04 3.08 3.61
CA ASN A 44 -3.71 3.32 5.01
C ASN A 44 -4.52 2.51 6.02
N ASN A 45 -5.62 1.89 5.62
CA ASN A 45 -6.52 1.22 6.56
C ASN A 45 -6.98 -0.17 6.09
N LYS A 46 -6.02 -1.10 6.01
CA LYS A 46 -6.30 -2.48 5.57
C LYS A 46 -7.07 -3.30 6.61
N LYS A 47 -6.96 -2.99 7.92
CA LYS A 47 -7.58 -3.77 8.99
C LYS A 47 -9.09 -3.53 9.13
N GLU A 48 -9.52 -2.29 8.95
CA GLU A 48 -10.92 -1.87 9.14
C GLU A 48 -11.66 -1.63 7.82
N ARG A 49 -11.05 -2.01 6.70
CA ARG A 49 -11.65 -1.84 5.39
C ARG A 49 -12.90 -2.70 5.19
N PRO A 50 -13.84 -2.28 4.35
CA PRO A 50 -14.94 -3.11 3.90
C PRO A 50 -14.44 -4.41 3.24
N ILE A 51 -15.30 -5.43 3.25
CA ILE A 51 -15.00 -6.68 2.55
C ILE A 51 -14.76 -6.37 1.07
N ILE A 52 -13.69 -6.95 0.53
CA ILE A 52 -13.38 -7.00 -0.90
C ILE A 52 -13.68 -8.42 -1.36
N SER A 53 -14.58 -8.57 -2.32
CA SER A 53 -14.83 -9.83 -2.99
C SER A 53 -14.32 -9.81 -4.43
N TYR A 54 -13.99 -10.97 -4.95
CA TYR A 54 -13.33 -11.13 -6.24
C TYR A 54 -14.09 -12.14 -7.12
N ASP A 55 -14.11 -11.86 -8.42
CA ASP A 55 -14.61 -12.73 -9.45
C ASP A 55 -13.77 -12.59 -10.73
N ILE A 56 -13.76 -13.60 -11.62
CA ILE A 56 -13.08 -13.58 -12.90
C ILE A 56 -14.03 -14.07 -13.99
N GLU A 57 -14.14 -13.31 -15.09
CA GLU A 57 -15.01 -13.68 -16.21
C GLU A 57 -14.23 -14.35 -17.32
N LYS A 58 -14.91 -15.26 -18.04
CA LYS A 58 -14.39 -15.93 -19.23
C LYS A 58 -14.29 -14.95 -20.42
N GLY A 59 -13.33 -15.20 -21.29
CA GLY A 59 -13.05 -14.41 -22.49
C GLY A 59 -11.66 -13.78 -22.38
N SER A 60 -11.56 -12.47 -22.23
CA SER A 60 -10.33 -11.82 -21.76
C SER A 60 -10.18 -12.04 -20.25
N VAL A 61 -8.94 -11.93 -19.72
CA VAL A 61 -8.73 -11.95 -18.28
C VAL A 61 -9.34 -10.69 -17.68
N LYS A 62 -10.55 -10.84 -17.12
CA LYS A 62 -11.31 -9.75 -16.52
C LYS A 62 -11.49 -10.00 -15.03
N HIS A 63 -10.74 -9.23 -14.24
CA HIS A 63 -10.83 -9.24 -12.79
C HIS A 63 -11.94 -8.29 -12.35
N ILE A 64 -12.88 -8.80 -11.56
CA ILE A 64 -13.98 -8.01 -10.98
C ILE A 64 -13.81 -7.97 -9.49
N ILE A 65 -13.57 -6.80 -8.96
CA ILE A 65 -13.36 -6.55 -7.54
C ILE A 65 -14.53 -5.72 -7.00
N LYS A 66 -15.27 -6.27 -6.04
CA LYS A 66 -16.48 -5.66 -5.48
C LYS A 66 -16.23 -5.23 -4.03
N THR A 67 -16.62 -4.00 -3.71
CA THR A 67 -16.53 -3.44 -2.35
C THR A 67 -17.58 -2.35 -2.13
N SER A 68 -17.45 -1.53 -1.08
CA SER A 68 -18.40 -0.44 -0.81
C SER A 68 -18.42 0.59 -1.95
N MET A 69 -19.59 1.08 -2.30
CA MET A 69 -19.75 2.11 -3.32
C MET A 69 -18.96 3.39 -2.98
N GLN A 70 -18.81 3.72 -1.69
CA GLN A 70 -18.03 4.87 -1.27
C GLN A 70 -16.56 4.76 -1.68
N ALA A 71 -15.94 3.59 -1.49
CA ALA A 71 -14.54 3.34 -1.92
C ALA A 71 -14.43 3.44 -3.45
N ILE A 72 -15.41 2.91 -4.19
CA ILE A 72 -15.43 2.98 -5.65
C ILE A 72 -15.57 4.42 -6.16
N LEU A 73 -16.38 5.25 -5.50
CA LEU A 73 -16.48 6.68 -5.84
C LEU A 73 -15.16 7.42 -5.63
N GLY A 74 -14.47 7.17 -4.50
CA GLY A 74 -13.15 7.72 -4.25
C GLY A 74 -12.14 7.30 -5.30
N PHE A 75 -12.07 6.01 -5.61
CA PHE A 75 -11.17 5.48 -6.64
C PHE A 75 -11.48 6.04 -8.04
N ASN A 76 -12.75 6.20 -8.37
CA ASN A 76 -13.14 6.81 -9.64
C ASN A 76 -12.65 8.25 -9.79
N ALA A 77 -12.64 9.04 -8.71
CA ALA A 77 -12.07 10.39 -8.72
C ALA A 77 -10.56 10.36 -8.96
N ILE A 78 -9.85 9.37 -8.36
CA ILE A 78 -8.43 9.14 -8.61
C ILE A 78 -8.19 8.81 -10.08
N LEU A 79 -8.95 7.86 -10.67
CA LEU A 79 -8.81 7.50 -12.10
C LEU A 79 -8.98 8.72 -13.00
N PHE A 80 -9.98 9.54 -12.73
CA PHE A 80 -10.22 10.76 -13.50
C PHE A 80 -9.05 11.72 -13.45
N GLN A 81 -8.48 11.94 -12.27
CA GLN A 81 -7.35 12.85 -12.11
C GLN A 81 -6.07 12.28 -12.75
N VAL A 82 -5.76 11.00 -12.54
CA VAL A 82 -4.59 10.35 -13.18
C VAL A 82 -4.70 10.42 -14.71
N GLN A 83 -5.90 10.20 -15.25
CA GLN A 83 -6.12 10.26 -16.70
C GLN A 83 -5.90 11.67 -17.26
N ASN A 84 -6.35 12.71 -16.55
CA ASN A 84 -6.23 14.11 -17.01
C ASN A 84 -4.81 14.63 -16.86
N ASP A 85 -4.14 14.34 -15.75
CA ASP A 85 -2.85 14.92 -15.41
C ASP A 85 -1.68 14.07 -15.90
N ASN A 86 -1.94 12.81 -16.27
CA ASN A 86 -0.93 11.80 -16.60
C ASN A 86 0.16 11.73 -15.52
N SER A 87 -0.22 11.97 -14.27
CA SER A 87 0.65 12.05 -13.10
C SER A 87 0.03 11.29 -11.93
N ILE A 88 0.91 10.73 -11.12
CA ILE A 88 0.57 10.05 -9.86
C ILE A 88 1.21 10.70 -8.64
N ASP A 89 1.77 11.91 -8.80
CA ASP A 89 2.45 12.67 -7.73
C ASP A 89 1.53 13.07 -6.57
N PHE A 90 0.24 13.24 -6.85
CA PHE A 90 -0.74 13.64 -5.84
C PHE A 90 -1.28 12.47 -5.02
N LEU A 91 -0.92 11.25 -5.38
CA LEU A 91 -1.39 10.04 -4.73
C LEU A 91 -0.57 9.72 -3.48
N GLU A 92 -1.22 9.06 -2.53
CA GLU A 92 -0.51 8.42 -1.42
C GLU A 92 0.48 7.37 -1.94
N ILE A 93 1.57 7.17 -1.21
CA ILE A 93 2.70 6.32 -1.63
C ILE A 93 2.24 4.93 -2.09
N GLN A 94 1.36 4.27 -1.32
CA GLN A 94 0.92 2.91 -1.65
C GLN A 94 0.05 2.89 -2.91
N THR A 95 -0.83 3.88 -3.07
CA THR A 95 -1.65 4.03 -4.27
C THR A 95 -0.79 4.33 -5.50
N ALA A 96 0.21 5.20 -5.38
CA ALA A 96 1.14 5.50 -6.46
C ALA A 96 1.96 4.25 -6.86
N LYS A 97 2.50 3.51 -5.87
CA LYS A 97 3.20 2.23 -6.11
C LYS A 97 2.33 1.20 -6.82
N ALA A 98 1.03 1.17 -6.52
CA ALA A 98 0.12 0.28 -7.23
C ALA A 98 -0.06 0.67 -8.71
N PHE A 99 -0.13 1.96 -9.05
CA PHE A 99 -0.12 2.39 -10.45
C PHE A 99 1.23 2.08 -11.12
N GLU A 100 2.35 2.27 -10.44
CA GLU A 100 3.68 1.89 -10.93
C GLU A 100 3.78 0.39 -11.22
N PHE A 101 3.22 -0.45 -10.34
CA PHE A 101 3.16 -1.90 -10.57
C PHE A 101 2.46 -2.23 -11.90
N PHE A 102 1.30 -1.64 -12.19
CA PHE A 102 0.61 -1.88 -13.46
C PHE A 102 1.44 -1.40 -14.66
N GLN A 103 2.09 -0.25 -14.55
CA GLN A 103 2.97 0.27 -15.59
C GLN A 103 4.17 -0.64 -15.84
N GLU A 104 4.87 -1.05 -14.78
CA GLU A 104 6.00 -1.98 -14.89
C GLU A 104 5.59 -3.34 -15.44
N SER A 105 4.46 -3.89 -14.99
CA SER A 105 3.93 -5.16 -15.47
C SER A 105 3.58 -5.08 -16.96
N ALA A 106 2.97 -3.97 -17.40
CA ALA A 106 2.67 -3.73 -18.80
C ALA A 106 3.95 -3.70 -19.66
N GLN A 107 5.00 -3.02 -19.17
CA GLN A 107 6.28 -2.93 -19.87
C GLN A 107 7.02 -4.27 -19.92
N LYS A 108 7.10 -4.99 -18.78
CA LYS A 108 7.86 -6.25 -18.66
C LYS A 108 7.20 -7.41 -19.41
N GLN A 109 5.87 -7.47 -19.37
CA GLN A 109 5.11 -8.60 -19.92
C GLN A 109 4.43 -8.28 -21.26
N ASN A 110 4.55 -7.05 -21.75
CA ASN A 110 3.83 -6.55 -22.92
C ASN A 110 2.32 -6.73 -22.80
N PHE A 111 1.79 -6.45 -21.60
CA PHE A 111 0.37 -6.47 -21.31
C PHE A 111 -0.24 -5.08 -21.48
N GLU A 112 -1.56 -5.08 -21.71
CA GLU A 112 -2.41 -3.90 -21.63
C GLU A 112 -3.43 -4.11 -20.51
N PHE A 113 -3.44 -3.19 -19.54
CA PHE A 113 -4.43 -3.15 -18.47
C PHE A 113 -5.44 -2.05 -18.74
N THR A 114 -6.72 -2.40 -18.78
CA THR A 114 -7.81 -1.42 -18.77
C THR A 114 -8.45 -1.45 -17.39
N ILE A 115 -8.38 -0.34 -16.65
CA ILE A 115 -8.92 -0.20 -15.30
C ILE A 115 -10.11 0.75 -15.35
N SER A 116 -11.26 0.31 -14.89
CA SER A 116 -12.51 1.07 -14.86
C SER A 116 -13.33 0.77 -13.60
N THR A 117 -14.41 1.51 -13.40
CA THR A 117 -15.35 1.30 -12.30
C THR A 117 -16.77 1.08 -12.80
N SER A 118 -17.64 0.55 -11.95
CA SER A 118 -19.08 0.37 -12.24
C SER A 118 -19.89 1.67 -12.31
N ILE A 119 -19.26 2.82 -12.15
CA ILE A 119 -19.93 4.10 -12.21
C ILE A 119 -20.12 4.49 -13.69
N GLN A 120 -21.36 4.79 -14.07
CA GLN A 120 -21.68 5.12 -15.46
C GLN A 120 -21.04 6.44 -15.90
N ASN A 121 -20.66 6.51 -17.17
CA ASN A 121 -20.04 7.70 -17.82
C ASN A 121 -18.78 8.19 -17.11
N THR A 122 -17.94 7.27 -16.65
CA THR A 122 -16.73 7.60 -15.91
C THR A 122 -15.48 7.25 -16.69
N SER A 123 -14.37 7.77 -16.20
CA SER A 123 -13.05 7.56 -16.77
C SER A 123 -12.61 6.11 -16.64
N GLN A 124 -11.94 5.63 -17.68
CA GLN A 124 -11.14 4.42 -17.63
C GLN A 124 -9.70 4.79 -17.95
N ILE A 125 -8.76 4.11 -17.33
CA ILE A 125 -7.35 4.26 -17.65
C ILE A 125 -6.86 3.03 -18.40
N VAL A 126 -6.09 3.26 -19.46
CA VAL A 126 -5.42 2.18 -20.20
C VAL A 126 -3.93 2.31 -19.93
N ILE A 127 -3.34 1.27 -19.37
CA ILE A 127 -1.91 1.19 -19.06
C ILE A 127 -1.32 0.10 -19.94
N ASN A 128 -0.39 0.47 -20.81
CA ASN A 128 0.32 -0.41 -21.72
C ASN A 128 1.83 -0.13 -21.67
N LYS A 129 2.61 -0.81 -22.49
CA LYS A 129 4.07 -0.68 -22.53
C LYS A 129 4.58 0.76 -22.78
N ASP A 130 3.77 1.58 -23.43
CA ASP A 130 4.13 2.95 -23.81
C ASP A 130 3.64 3.99 -22.79
N THR A 131 2.83 3.56 -21.81
CA THR A 131 2.32 4.42 -20.74
C THR A 131 3.45 4.90 -19.84
N LYS A 132 3.48 6.20 -19.57
CA LYS A 132 4.43 6.84 -18.66
C LYS A 132 3.64 7.76 -17.73
N LEU A 133 3.23 7.23 -16.60
CA LEU A 133 2.65 8.03 -15.53
C LEU A 133 3.78 8.82 -14.87
N HIS A 134 3.63 10.12 -14.85
CA HIS A 134 4.64 10.98 -14.24
C HIS A 134 4.61 10.83 -12.73
N ARG A 135 5.78 10.50 -12.16
CA ARG A 135 6.06 10.60 -10.75
C ARG A 135 7.37 11.33 -10.55
N SER A 136 7.33 12.40 -9.78
CA SER A 136 8.55 13.08 -9.37
C SER A 136 9.41 12.10 -8.56
N GLU A 137 10.72 12.09 -8.80
CA GLU A 137 11.63 11.30 -7.97
C GLU A 137 11.39 11.63 -6.51
N GLU A 138 11.02 10.62 -5.74
CA GLU A 138 10.89 10.76 -4.29
C GLU A 138 12.29 10.87 -3.70
N ILE A 139 12.63 12.05 -3.22
CA ILE A 139 13.87 12.23 -2.47
C ILE A 139 13.58 11.86 -1.02
N TRP A 140 14.01 10.66 -0.64
CA TRP A 140 13.96 10.18 0.73
C TRP A 140 15.26 10.52 1.43
N ALA A 141 15.17 11.22 2.56
CA ALA A 141 16.30 11.47 3.43
C ALA A 141 16.22 10.59 4.67
N ASP A 142 17.37 10.13 5.14
CA ASP A 142 17.47 9.54 6.46
C ASP A 142 17.11 10.58 7.52
N ALA A 143 16.22 10.22 8.43
CA ALA A 143 15.74 11.09 9.49
C ALA A 143 15.59 10.32 10.80
N GLU A 144 15.70 11.04 11.89
CA GLU A 144 15.46 10.52 13.24
C GLU A 144 14.07 10.96 13.71
N PHE A 145 13.31 10.02 14.26
CA PHE A 145 11.95 10.23 14.72
C PHE A 145 11.82 9.84 16.19
N TYR A 146 10.89 10.51 16.86
CA TYR A 146 10.49 10.20 18.22
C TYR A 146 9.01 9.83 18.20
N PHE A 147 8.69 8.57 18.48
CA PHE A 147 7.31 8.11 18.58
C PHE A 147 6.96 7.82 20.02
N TYR A 148 5.70 8.08 20.37
CA TYR A 148 5.15 7.84 21.70
C TYR A 148 3.96 6.90 21.61
N GLY A 149 3.97 5.84 22.39
CA GLY A 149 2.90 4.84 22.31
C GLY A 149 3.08 3.72 23.33
N VAL A 150 2.27 2.68 23.16
CA VAL A 150 2.33 1.47 23.98
C VAL A 150 3.04 0.37 23.21
N ILE A 151 4.09 -0.22 23.78
CA ILE A 151 4.75 -1.37 23.19
C ILE A 151 3.87 -2.60 23.44
N ILE A 152 3.28 -3.16 22.40
CA ILE A 152 2.37 -4.31 22.51
C ILE A 152 3.02 -5.65 22.18
N ASP A 153 4.17 -5.62 21.50
CA ASP A 153 4.97 -6.80 21.18
C ASP A 153 6.44 -6.42 21.06
N ALA A 154 7.33 -7.30 21.48
CA ALA A 154 8.77 -7.13 21.35
C ALA A 154 9.47 -8.49 21.26
N GLY A 155 10.33 -8.67 20.27
CA GLY A 155 11.12 -9.89 20.09
C GLY A 155 11.28 -10.32 18.66
N GLY A 156 11.59 -11.58 18.46
CA GLY A 156 11.81 -12.20 17.14
C GLY A 156 13.03 -13.10 17.11
N LYS A 157 12.88 -14.31 16.60
CA LYS A 157 13.99 -15.31 16.56
C LYS A 157 15.06 -14.92 15.54
N LEU A 158 14.66 -14.53 14.33
CA LEU A 158 15.56 -14.21 13.21
C LEU A 158 15.79 -12.70 13.10
N LYS A 159 14.72 -11.93 13.03
CA LYS A 159 14.70 -10.46 13.04
C LYS A 159 13.93 -10.00 14.26
N ALA A 160 14.60 -9.32 15.18
CA ALA A 160 13.94 -8.72 16.31
C ALA A 160 13.23 -7.43 15.86
N ASN A 161 12.08 -7.17 16.44
CA ASN A 161 11.30 -5.95 16.21
C ASN A 161 10.45 -5.63 17.44
N ILE A 162 9.91 -4.43 17.49
CA ILE A 162 8.86 -4.03 18.42
C ILE A 162 7.63 -3.59 17.64
N HIS A 163 6.45 -3.80 18.22
CA HIS A 163 5.20 -3.24 17.76
C HIS A 163 4.76 -2.15 18.73
N LEU A 164 4.79 -0.90 18.24
CA LEU A 164 4.40 0.28 18.99
C LEU A 164 3.03 0.77 18.50
N ASP A 165 2.04 0.76 19.40
CA ASP A 165 0.72 1.32 19.14
C ASP A 165 0.71 2.80 19.49
N THR A 166 0.60 3.65 18.48
CA THR A 166 0.62 5.10 18.59
C THR A 166 -0.75 5.70 18.27
N LYS A 167 -1.07 6.83 18.88
CA LYS A 167 -2.32 7.55 18.59
C LYS A 167 -2.33 8.19 17.20
N GLU A 168 -1.17 8.66 16.74
CA GLU A 168 -1.05 9.44 15.51
C GLU A 168 -0.83 8.57 14.27
N TYR A 169 0.05 7.56 14.38
CA TYR A 169 0.47 6.74 13.25
C TYR A 169 -0.14 5.34 13.25
N GLY A 170 -0.96 5.00 14.26
CA GLY A 170 -1.45 3.66 14.50
C GLY A 170 -0.33 2.70 14.90
N LEU A 171 -0.46 1.45 14.51
CA LEU A 171 0.50 0.40 14.83
C LEU A 171 1.75 0.52 13.94
N LEU A 172 2.89 0.80 14.54
CA LEU A 172 4.20 0.82 13.88
C LEU A 172 4.96 -0.46 14.20
N LYS A 173 5.48 -1.12 13.15
CA LYS A 173 6.47 -2.17 13.29
C LYS A 173 7.85 -1.58 13.11
N ILE A 174 8.71 -1.70 14.11
CA ILE A 174 10.02 -1.08 14.16
C ILE A 174 11.06 -2.20 14.33
N ASP A 175 11.95 -2.36 13.34
CA ASP A 175 13.06 -3.32 13.42
C ASP A 175 13.98 -2.95 14.58
N ALA A 176 14.40 -3.92 15.38
CA ALA A 176 15.26 -3.71 16.53
C ALA A 176 16.46 -4.67 16.50
N SER A 177 17.55 -4.28 17.13
CA SER A 177 18.62 -5.23 17.41
C SER A 177 18.29 -6.03 18.68
N LYS A 178 18.79 -7.25 18.77
CA LYS A 178 18.60 -8.08 19.97
C LYS A 178 19.32 -7.48 21.17
N GLU A 179 20.43 -6.80 20.91
CA GLU A 179 21.25 -6.14 21.92
C GLU A 179 20.45 -5.02 22.59
N VAL A 180 19.85 -4.13 21.80
CA VAL A 180 19.02 -3.02 22.32
C VAL A 180 17.85 -3.54 23.16
N LEU A 181 17.21 -4.64 22.73
CA LEU A 181 16.11 -5.24 23.50
C LEU A 181 16.60 -5.95 24.76
N ALA A 182 17.79 -6.52 24.76
CA ALA A 182 18.37 -7.23 25.90
C ALA A 182 18.94 -6.27 26.98
N GLU A 183 19.41 -5.10 26.57
CA GLU A 183 19.93 -4.06 27.50
C GLU A 183 18.83 -3.36 28.28
N TYR A 184 17.58 -3.49 27.83
CA TYR A 184 16.46 -2.87 28.53
C TYR A 184 16.08 -3.65 29.79
N GLU A 185 16.38 -3.11 30.96
CA GLU A 185 16.30 -3.80 32.26
C GLU A 185 14.87 -4.14 32.72
N SER A 186 13.85 -3.46 32.18
CA SER A 186 12.46 -3.68 32.59
C SER A 186 11.61 -4.25 31.45
N ASN A 187 10.55 -5.03 31.80
CA ASN A 187 9.61 -5.50 30.78
C ASN A 187 8.85 -4.31 30.16
N PRO A 188 9.05 -4.00 28.84
CA PRO A 188 8.42 -2.86 28.20
C PRO A 188 6.98 -3.14 27.75
N LEU A 189 6.52 -4.39 27.77
CA LEU A 189 5.22 -4.75 27.20
C LEU A 189 4.06 -4.10 27.95
N TYR A 190 3.10 -3.59 27.21
CA TYR A 190 1.87 -2.94 27.67
C TYR A 190 2.09 -1.69 28.51
N LYS A 191 3.24 -1.06 28.33
CA LYS A 191 3.55 0.21 28.98
C LYS A 191 3.81 1.29 27.92
N SER A 192 3.61 2.55 28.32
CA SER A 192 3.85 3.71 27.44
C SER A 192 5.33 4.08 27.46
N PHE A 193 5.91 4.21 26.28
CA PHE A 193 7.29 4.64 26.06
C PHE A 193 7.40 5.67 24.96
N GLY A 194 8.48 6.44 24.99
CA GLY A 194 9.04 7.07 23.82
C GLY A 194 10.03 6.11 23.14
N VAL A 195 10.09 6.12 21.82
CA VAL A 195 11.10 5.39 21.08
C VAL A 195 11.79 6.33 20.12
N ARG A 196 13.13 6.25 20.07
CA ARG A 196 13.94 6.91 19.07
C ARG A 196 14.21 5.96 17.93
N VAL A 197 13.90 6.40 16.72
CA VAL A 197 13.87 5.55 15.53
C VAL A 197 14.55 6.24 14.38
N LEU A 198 15.40 5.54 13.66
CA LEU A 198 15.89 5.95 12.34
C LEU A 198 14.94 5.42 11.29
N GLY A 199 14.64 6.25 10.30
CA GLY A 199 13.78 5.91 9.16
C GLY A 199 14.03 6.87 8.03
N LYS A 200 13.18 6.80 7.01
CA LYS A 200 13.23 7.71 5.87
C LYS A 200 12.03 8.63 5.84
N GLN A 201 12.26 9.89 5.51
CA GLN A 201 11.24 10.90 5.31
C GLN A 201 11.31 11.44 3.89
N ASN A 202 10.16 11.52 3.24
CA ASN A 202 10.06 12.21 1.96
C ASN A 202 10.29 13.71 2.17
N ILE A 203 11.29 14.27 1.51
CA ILE A 203 11.68 15.70 1.69
C ILE A 203 10.56 16.65 1.20
N LYS A 204 9.77 16.25 0.21
CA LYS A 204 8.72 17.10 -0.34
C LYS A 204 7.42 17.04 0.45
N THR A 205 6.99 15.84 0.84
CA THR A 205 5.68 15.64 1.49
C THR A 205 5.78 15.59 3.02
N GLY A 206 6.97 15.35 3.56
CA GLY A 206 7.17 15.10 4.99
C GLY A 206 6.71 13.71 5.43
N GLU A 207 6.25 12.86 4.51
CA GLU A 207 5.76 11.52 4.84
C GLU A 207 6.87 10.61 5.34
N LEU A 208 6.51 9.76 6.30
CA LEU A 208 7.38 8.75 6.88
C LEU A 208 7.26 7.43 6.13
N ASP A 209 8.38 6.82 5.76
CA ASP A 209 8.40 5.44 5.29
C ASP A 209 8.29 4.47 6.48
N LYS A 210 7.07 3.95 6.69
CA LYS A 210 6.80 3.01 7.79
C LYS A 210 7.39 1.62 7.57
N SER A 211 7.94 1.32 6.40
CA SER A 211 8.50 0.00 6.07
C SER A 211 9.96 -0.17 6.51
N GLU A 212 10.68 0.93 6.73
CA GLU A 212 12.12 0.94 7.02
C GLU A 212 12.45 1.65 8.36
N LEU A 213 11.67 1.35 9.41
CA LEU A 213 11.92 1.92 10.74
C LEU A 213 12.89 1.05 11.55
N LYS A 214 13.93 1.66 12.14
CA LYS A 214 14.94 0.99 12.95
C LYS A 214 15.02 1.61 14.33
N LEU A 215 14.82 0.81 15.37
CA LEU A 215 14.92 1.24 16.76
C LEU A 215 16.37 1.61 17.08
N VAL A 216 16.54 2.79 17.69
CA VAL A 216 17.82 3.25 18.23
C VAL A 216 17.79 3.11 19.74
N ASP A 217 16.70 3.53 20.39
CA ASP A 217 16.61 3.57 21.85
C ASP A 217 15.15 3.55 22.33
N ILE A 218 14.92 3.03 23.53
CA ILE A 218 13.64 3.08 24.25
C ILE A 218 13.80 4.08 25.39
N ILE A 219 12.95 5.09 25.40
CA ILE A 219 13.01 6.20 26.33
C ILE A 219 11.82 6.10 27.30
N ASP A 220 12.10 6.13 28.60
CA ASP A 220 11.04 6.20 29.60
C ASP A 220 10.21 7.48 29.40
N TYR A 221 8.93 7.28 29.12
CA TYR A 221 7.99 8.37 28.88
C TYR A 221 6.90 8.36 29.94
N ASN A 222 6.93 9.36 30.80
CA ASN A 222 5.88 9.59 31.79
C ASN A 222 5.06 10.82 31.35
N PRO A 223 3.91 10.63 30.66
CA PRO A 223 3.10 11.77 30.28
C PRO A 223 2.56 12.45 31.55
N LEU A 224 3.03 13.68 31.80
CA LEU A 224 2.41 14.54 32.78
C LEU A 224 1.00 14.85 32.28
N TYR A 225 0.00 14.16 32.82
CA TYR A 225 -1.40 14.53 32.62
C TYR A 225 -1.63 15.91 33.19
N LYS A 226 -1.91 16.88 32.31
CA LYS A 226 -2.58 18.11 32.66
C LYS A 226 -4.05 18.00 32.35
#